data_d3ca46ed2668b591dc513f34aabe2303
#
_entry.id   d3ca46ed2668b591dc513f34aabe2303
#
_cell.length_a   1.000
_cell.length_b   1.000
_cell.length_c   1.000
_cell.angle_alpha   90.00
_cell.angle_beta   90.00
_cell.angle_gamma   90.00
#
_symmetry.space_group_name_H-M   'P 1'
#
loop_
_entity.id
_entity.type
_entity.pdbx_description
1 polymer ?
#
loop_
_entity_poly.entity_id
_entity_poly.type
_entity_poly.pdbx_seq_one_letter_code
_entity_poly.pdbx_strand_id
1 'polypeptide(L)'
;MMEQGSGDQVTANTPLSTLVAVAVVKEGHRFWHRGRIESVAQFGRKIHANVFLIDYGQILEEKKVEDAVLVLPCSFSTLPPLAFRMVLAGLLPATMDYDLELRGGMAVRPARSWDGAAFREVERILGLANDRVGRITNWVKDRIGRSS
;
A
#
# COMPACT_ATOMS: atom_id res chain seq x y z
N MET A 1 -8.63 -20.50 -30.31
CA MET A 1 -9.62 -19.48 -29.89
C MET A 1 -9.46 -19.27 -28.40
N MET A 2 -8.80 -18.19 -27.98
CA MET A 2 -8.75 -17.81 -26.57
C MET A 2 -10.02 -17.02 -26.29
N GLU A 3 -10.91 -17.56 -25.48
CA GLU A 3 -12.04 -16.80 -24.94
C GLU A 3 -11.48 -15.62 -24.14
N GLN A 4 -11.72 -14.42 -24.65
CA GLN A 4 -11.56 -13.19 -23.87
C GLN A 4 -12.61 -13.25 -22.77
N GLY A 5 -12.24 -13.73 -21.59
CA GLY A 5 -13.05 -13.60 -20.41
C GLY A 5 -13.28 -12.10 -20.17
N SER A 6 -14.50 -11.65 -20.48
CA SER A 6 -14.99 -10.33 -20.11
C SER A 6 -14.99 -10.27 -18.59
N GLY A 7 -13.90 -9.78 -18.01
CA GLY A 7 -13.85 -9.48 -16.58
C GLY A 7 -14.88 -8.39 -16.29
N ASP A 8 -15.68 -8.58 -15.25
CA ASP A 8 -16.64 -7.58 -14.81
C ASP A 8 -15.91 -6.27 -14.49
N GLN A 9 -16.46 -5.16 -14.95
CA GLN A 9 -15.88 -3.84 -14.70
C GLN A 9 -16.15 -3.41 -13.26
N VAL A 10 -15.15 -2.79 -12.66
CA VAL A 10 -15.30 -2.13 -11.37
C VAL A 10 -16.19 -0.88 -11.53
N THR A 11 -17.13 -0.72 -10.62
CA THR A 11 -18.07 0.41 -10.58
C THR A 11 -17.94 1.18 -9.27
N ALA A 12 -18.58 2.33 -9.16
CA ALA A 12 -18.61 3.10 -7.91
C ALA A 12 -19.21 2.32 -6.73
N ASN A 13 -20.05 1.32 -7.01
CA ASN A 13 -20.70 0.48 -6.00
C ASN A 13 -19.94 -0.83 -5.74
N THR A 14 -18.77 -1.04 -6.34
CA THR A 14 -17.99 -2.25 -6.11
C THR A 14 -17.57 -2.30 -4.64
N PRO A 15 -17.83 -3.43 -3.93
CA PRO A 15 -17.52 -3.55 -2.52
C PRO A 15 -16.03 -3.36 -2.25
N LEU A 16 -15.71 -2.75 -1.11
CA LEU A 16 -14.33 -2.71 -0.61
C LEU A 16 -13.83 -4.14 -0.38
N SER A 17 -12.53 -4.32 -0.50
CA SER A 17 -11.87 -5.62 -0.45
C SER A 17 -12.12 -6.55 -1.63
N THR A 18 -12.86 -6.12 -2.66
CA THR A 18 -12.99 -6.88 -3.91
C THR A 18 -11.60 -7.10 -4.53
N LEU A 19 -11.33 -8.33 -4.95
CA LEU A 19 -10.11 -8.66 -5.67
C LEU A 19 -10.21 -8.22 -7.13
N VAL A 20 -9.16 -7.58 -7.60
CA VAL A 20 -9.09 -6.99 -8.94
C VAL A 20 -7.77 -7.32 -9.62
N ALA A 21 -7.79 -7.34 -10.95
CA ALA A 21 -6.61 -7.24 -11.78
C ALA A 21 -6.38 -5.76 -12.09
N VAL A 22 -5.21 -5.24 -11.81
CA VAL A 22 -4.86 -3.85 -12.09
C VAL A 22 -3.67 -3.77 -13.03
N ALA A 23 -3.80 -2.95 -14.07
CA ALA A 23 -2.75 -2.71 -15.03
C ALA A 23 -1.75 -1.67 -14.51
N VAL A 24 -0.47 -2.02 -14.53
CA VAL A 24 0.65 -1.12 -14.25
C VAL A 24 1.51 -1.01 -15.50
N VAL A 25 1.76 0.21 -15.94
CA VAL A 25 2.64 0.46 -17.08
C VAL A 25 4.05 0.71 -16.55
N LYS A 26 5.01 -0.06 -17.02
CA LYS A 26 6.43 0.11 -16.71
C LYS A 26 7.21 -0.01 -18.02
N GLU A 27 8.02 1.00 -18.32
CA GLU A 27 8.87 1.04 -19.53
C GLU A 27 8.07 0.81 -20.83
N GLY A 28 6.85 1.37 -20.91
CA GLY A 28 5.97 1.21 -22.07
C GLY A 28 5.21 -0.10 -22.16
N HIS A 29 5.49 -1.06 -21.29
CA HIS A 29 4.80 -2.34 -21.22
C HIS A 29 3.73 -2.35 -20.13
N ARG A 30 2.59 -3.00 -20.43
CA ARG A 30 1.47 -3.18 -19.49
C ARG A 30 1.61 -4.54 -18.79
N PHE A 31 1.68 -4.48 -17.46
CA PHE A 31 1.70 -5.66 -16.59
C PHE A 31 0.44 -5.70 -15.74
N TRP A 32 -0.17 -6.87 -15.64
CA TRP A 32 -1.33 -7.09 -14.78
C TRP A 32 -0.91 -7.63 -13.43
N HIS A 33 -1.40 -7.01 -12.37
CA HIS A 33 -1.13 -7.39 -10.99
C HIS A 33 -2.43 -7.67 -10.26
N ARG A 34 -2.40 -8.59 -9.32
CA ARG A 34 -3.53 -8.81 -8.43
C ARG A 34 -3.58 -7.71 -7.37
N GLY A 35 -4.76 -7.17 -7.16
CA GLY A 35 -4.97 -6.13 -6.18
C GLY A 35 -6.25 -6.33 -5.38
N ARG A 36 -6.41 -5.53 -4.35
CA ARG A 36 -7.62 -5.43 -3.55
C ARG A 36 -8.03 -3.97 -3.47
N ILE A 37 -9.31 -3.71 -3.69
CA ILE A 37 -9.86 -2.35 -3.59
C ILE A 37 -9.83 -1.88 -2.12
N GLU A 38 -9.16 -0.78 -1.87
CA GLU A 38 -9.12 -0.12 -0.56
C GLU A 38 -10.12 1.04 -0.47
N SER A 39 -10.33 1.76 -1.58
CA SER A 39 -11.35 2.79 -1.69
C SER A 39 -11.74 3.03 -3.14
N VAL A 40 -12.94 3.52 -3.36
CA VAL A 40 -13.44 3.96 -4.66
C VAL A 40 -13.97 5.37 -4.52
N ALA A 41 -13.62 6.23 -5.45
CA ALA A 41 -14.13 7.60 -5.54
C ALA A 41 -14.62 7.88 -6.95
N GLN A 42 -15.77 8.56 -7.05
CA GLN A 42 -16.32 8.98 -8.32
C GLN A 42 -16.25 10.50 -8.46
N PHE A 43 -15.63 10.97 -9.54
CA PHE A 43 -15.54 12.37 -9.89
C PHE A 43 -16.23 12.59 -11.25
N GLY A 44 -17.47 13.04 -11.20
CA GLY A 44 -18.32 13.13 -12.37
C GLY A 44 -18.58 11.75 -13.00
N ARG A 45 -18.12 11.55 -14.24
CA ARG A 45 -18.24 10.26 -14.93
C ARG A 45 -17.04 9.33 -14.74
N LYS A 46 -15.96 9.81 -14.09
CA LYS A 46 -14.74 9.02 -13.92
C LYS A 46 -14.74 8.35 -12.55
N ILE A 47 -14.36 7.10 -12.54
CA ILE A 47 -14.20 6.32 -11.32
C ILE A 47 -12.71 6.12 -11.08
N HIS A 48 -12.27 6.41 -9.87
CA HIS A 48 -10.90 6.21 -9.41
C HIS A 48 -10.92 5.24 -8.22
N ALA A 49 -9.91 4.38 -8.14
CA ALA A 49 -9.77 3.44 -7.04
C ALA A 49 -8.35 3.47 -6.47
N ASN A 50 -8.26 3.36 -5.15
CA ASN A 50 -7.01 3.00 -4.49
C ASN A 50 -6.95 1.48 -4.38
N VAL A 51 -5.89 0.90 -4.89
CA VAL A 51 -5.74 -0.55 -4.99
C VAL A 51 -4.48 -0.99 -4.26
N PHE A 52 -4.63 -1.88 -3.28
CA PHE A 52 -3.51 -2.54 -2.63
C PHE A 52 -3.06 -3.75 -3.45
N LEU A 53 -1.82 -3.74 -3.95
CA LEU A 53 -1.23 -4.87 -4.68
C LEU A 53 -0.89 -5.99 -3.71
N ILE A 54 -1.69 -7.07 -3.74
CA ILE A 54 -1.62 -8.14 -2.74
C ILE A 54 -0.36 -9.01 -2.83
N ASP A 55 0.37 -8.94 -3.93
CA ASP A 55 1.61 -9.69 -4.12
C ASP A 55 2.86 -8.84 -3.88
N TYR A 56 2.70 -7.51 -3.79
CA TYR A 56 3.81 -6.57 -3.67
C TYR A 56 3.78 -5.72 -2.40
N GLY A 57 2.63 -5.65 -1.72
CA GLY A 57 2.47 -4.82 -0.52
C GLY A 57 2.45 -3.31 -0.78
N GLN A 58 2.16 -2.90 -2.00
CA GLN A 58 2.14 -1.50 -2.42
C GLN A 58 0.71 -1.02 -2.67
N ILE A 59 0.41 0.24 -2.34
CA ILE A 59 -0.85 0.88 -2.70
C ILE A 59 -0.64 1.68 -3.99
N LEU A 60 -1.51 1.47 -4.96
CA LEU A 60 -1.65 2.32 -6.13
C LEU A 60 -2.79 3.30 -5.87
N GLU A 61 -2.47 4.58 -5.84
CA GLU A 61 -3.44 5.64 -5.58
C GLU A 61 -4.08 6.13 -6.88
N GLU A 62 -5.35 6.53 -6.78
CA GLU A 62 -6.11 7.21 -7.84
C GLU A 62 -6.05 6.54 -9.21
N LYS A 63 -6.03 5.21 -9.26
CA LYS A 63 -6.10 4.50 -10.53
C LYS A 63 -7.44 4.70 -11.20
N LYS A 64 -7.42 5.16 -12.44
CA LYS A 64 -8.61 5.20 -13.30
C LYS A 64 -9.08 3.77 -13.54
N VAL A 65 -10.33 3.53 -13.20
CA VAL A 65 -10.91 2.18 -13.27
C VAL A 65 -11.13 1.73 -14.73
N GLU A 66 -11.56 2.63 -15.59
CA GLU A 66 -12.05 2.33 -16.93
C GLU A 66 -11.07 1.53 -17.82
N ASP A 67 -9.76 1.83 -17.70
CA ASP A 67 -8.73 1.25 -18.56
C ASP A 67 -7.76 0.31 -17.84
N ALA A 68 -7.81 0.28 -16.53
CA ALA A 68 -6.73 -0.28 -15.74
C ALA A 68 -7.15 -1.22 -14.60
N VAL A 69 -8.44 -1.37 -14.32
CA VAL A 69 -8.91 -2.18 -13.18
C VAL A 69 -10.10 -3.03 -13.59
N LEU A 70 -9.97 -4.34 -13.46
CA LEU A 70 -11.01 -5.34 -13.75
C LEU A 70 -11.23 -6.22 -12.52
N VAL A 71 -12.44 -6.73 -12.33
CA VAL A 71 -12.67 -7.74 -11.29
C VAL A 71 -11.85 -8.98 -11.59
N LEU A 72 -11.16 -9.51 -10.59
CA LEU A 72 -10.29 -10.66 -10.76
C LEU A 72 -11.13 -11.93 -10.95
N PRO A 73 -10.90 -12.72 -12.02
CA PRO A 73 -11.56 -14.01 -12.20
C PRO A 73 -11.29 -14.97 -11.03
N CYS A 74 -12.27 -15.78 -10.67
CA CYS A 74 -12.18 -16.71 -9.54
C CYS A 74 -10.97 -17.65 -9.61
N SER A 75 -10.56 -18.06 -10.80
CA SER A 75 -9.37 -18.90 -10.99
C SER A 75 -8.07 -18.29 -10.46
N PHE A 76 -7.96 -16.95 -10.44
CA PHE A 76 -6.79 -16.24 -9.92
C PHE A 76 -6.94 -15.81 -8.45
N SER A 77 -8.15 -15.88 -7.90
CA SER A 77 -8.42 -15.52 -6.50
C SER A 77 -8.09 -16.65 -5.52
N THR A 78 -7.86 -17.87 -5.99
CA THR A 78 -7.53 -19.04 -5.16
C THR A 78 -6.09 -19.02 -4.62
N LEU A 79 -5.20 -18.31 -5.28
CA LEU A 79 -3.81 -18.19 -4.83
C LEU A 79 -3.72 -17.21 -3.64
N PRO A 80 -3.05 -17.58 -2.54
CA PRO A 80 -2.90 -16.69 -1.41
C PRO A 80 -2.11 -15.43 -1.80
N PRO A 81 -2.31 -14.29 -1.12
CA PRO A 81 -1.47 -13.11 -1.27
C PRO A 81 -0.01 -13.42 -0.92
N LEU A 82 0.93 -12.86 -1.67
CA LEU A 82 2.37 -12.99 -1.38
C LEU A 82 2.87 -11.93 -0.41
N ALA A 83 2.15 -10.79 -0.30
CA ALA A 83 2.44 -9.74 0.65
C ALA A 83 1.43 -9.76 1.82
N PHE A 84 1.93 -9.69 3.03
CA PHE A 84 1.11 -9.62 4.23
C PHE A 84 1.59 -8.49 5.14
N ARG A 85 0.66 -7.98 5.92
CA ARG A 85 0.93 -6.90 6.88
C ARG A 85 1.60 -7.47 8.11
N MET A 86 2.66 -6.81 8.56
CA MET A 86 3.32 -7.11 9.82
C MET A 86 3.34 -5.88 10.71
N VAL A 87 3.25 -6.12 12.01
CA VAL A 87 3.44 -5.11 13.04
C VAL A 87 4.61 -5.55 13.90
N LEU A 88 5.53 -4.65 14.17
CA LEU A 88 6.63 -4.93 15.08
C LEU A 88 6.08 -4.91 16.51
N ALA A 89 5.94 -6.09 17.09
CA ALA A 89 5.43 -6.23 18.45
C ALA A 89 6.38 -5.59 19.47
N GLY A 90 5.82 -4.86 20.42
CA GLY A 90 6.61 -4.22 21.49
C GLY A 90 7.39 -2.98 21.09
N LEU A 91 7.27 -2.52 19.84
CA LEU A 91 7.89 -1.27 19.38
C LEU A 91 6.82 -0.22 19.10
N LEU A 92 6.99 0.95 19.66
CA LEU A 92 6.15 2.12 19.43
C LEU A 92 6.99 3.24 18.83
N PRO A 93 6.43 4.04 17.92
CA PRO A 93 7.11 5.21 17.41
C PRO A 93 7.36 6.21 18.55
N ALA A 94 8.54 6.74 18.58
CA ALA A 94 8.94 7.77 19.52
C ALA A 94 9.77 8.86 18.81
N THR A 95 9.69 10.06 19.31
CA THR A 95 10.51 11.19 18.88
C THR A 95 11.30 11.75 20.04
N MET A 96 12.46 12.32 19.75
CA MET A 96 13.19 13.11 20.73
C MET A 96 12.77 14.58 20.57
N ASP A 97 12.31 15.17 21.65
CA ASP A 97 11.87 16.56 21.67
C ASP A 97 12.60 17.33 22.78
N TYR A 98 12.74 18.63 22.59
CA TYR A 98 13.32 19.51 23.59
C TYR A 98 12.37 19.63 24.79
N ASP A 99 12.83 19.28 25.96
CA ASP A 99 12.07 19.43 27.19
C ASP A 99 12.53 20.68 27.94
N LEU A 100 11.69 21.70 27.94
CA LEU A 100 11.96 22.96 28.62
C LEU A 100 12.06 22.81 30.16
N GLU A 101 11.38 21.76 30.69
CA GLU A 101 11.39 21.47 32.13
C GLU A 101 12.71 20.81 32.58
N LEU A 102 13.39 20.11 31.66
CA LEU A 102 14.69 19.49 31.87
C LEU A 102 15.87 20.42 31.65
N ARG A 103 15.70 21.74 31.72
CA ARG A 103 16.73 22.75 31.50
C ARG A 103 17.56 22.53 30.23
N GLY A 104 16.89 22.29 29.12
CA GLY A 104 17.51 22.07 27.83
C GLY A 104 17.93 20.62 27.57
N GLY A 105 17.42 19.67 28.33
CA GLY A 105 17.55 18.24 28.04
C GLY A 105 16.62 17.76 26.90
N MET A 106 16.98 16.64 26.28
CA MET A 106 16.13 15.96 25.30
C MET A 106 15.31 14.89 26.01
N ALA A 107 14.01 14.89 25.77
CA ALA A 107 13.10 13.85 26.29
C ALA A 107 12.56 13.00 25.16
N VAL A 108 12.40 11.70 25.40
CA VAL A 108 11.73 10.78 24.48
C VAL A 108 10.22 10.86 24.70
N ARG A 109 9.47 11.20 23.67
CA ARG A 109 8.01 11.27 23.71
C ARG A 109 7.38 10.31 22.71
N PRO A 110 6.20 9.74 23.00
CA PRO A 110 5.46 8.95 22.02
C PRO A 110 5.19 9.78 20.77
N ALA A 111 5.44 9.20 19.60
CA ALA A 111 5.16 9.81 18.31
C ALA A 111 3.99 9.09 17.63
N ARG A 112 3.27 9.79 16.77
CA ARG A 112 2.17 9.20 15.98
C ARG A 112 2.69 8.38 14.80
N SER A 113 3.92 8.62 14.39
CA SER A 113 4.53 7.97 13.23
C SER A 113 6.01 7.70 13.45
N TRP A 114 6.53 6.73 12.74
CA TRP A 114 7.97 6.49 12.65
C TRP A 114 8.64 7.56 11.80
N ASP A 115 9.76 8.06 12.23
CA ASP A 115 10.58 8.97 11.42
C ASP A 115 11.48 8.22 10.44
N GLY A 116 12.13 8.96 9.54
CA GLY A 116 13.01 8.37 8.53
C GLY A 116 14.27 7.73 9.11
N ALA A 117 14.71 8.12 10.31
CA ALA A 117 15.87 7.50 10.97
C ALA A 117 15.48 6.12 11.54
N ALA A 118 14.31 6.03 12.16
CA ALA A 118 13.77 4.77 12.66
C ALA A 118 13.55 3.76 11.52
N PHE A 119 13.07 4.22 10.35
CA PHE A 119 12.94 3.36 9.17
C PHE A 119 14.27 2.78 8.72
N ARG A 120 15.29 3.63 8.57
CA ARG A 120 16.64 3.16 8.17
C ARG A 120 17.21 2.15 9.14
N GLU A 121 16.95 2.33 10.44
CA GLU A 121 17.44 1.41 11.45
C GLU A 121 16.71 0.05 11.39
N VAL A 122 15.40 0.04 11.17
CA VAL A 122 14.63 -1.19 10.95
C VAL A 122 15.12 -1.91 9.68
N GLU A 123 15.36 -1.19 8.59
CA GLU A 123 15.94 -1.74 7.36
C GLU A 123 17.30 -2.40 7.65
N ARG A 124 18.16 -1.73 8.40
CA ARG A 124 19.47 -2.23 8.78
C ARG A 124 19.38 -3.50 9.63
N ILE A 125 18.52 -3.52 10.64
CA ILE A 125 18.35 -4.66 11.56
C ILE A 125 17.79 -5.87 10.81
N LEU A 126 16.85 -5.66 9.93
CA LEU A 126 16.22 -6.74 9.17
C LEU A 126 17.06 -7.21 7.97
N GLY A 127 18.24 -6.61 7.74
CA GLY A 127 19.09 -6.93 6.60
C GLY A 127 18.46 -6.57 5.25
N LEU A 128 17.51 -5.65 5.26
CA LEU A 128 16.68 -5.31 4.13
C LEU A 128 17.30 -4.20 3.24
N ALA A 129 18.55 -3.84 3.46
CA ALA A 129 19.25 -2.74 2.79
C ALA A 129 19.53 -2.95 1.29
N ASN A 130 19.00 -4.00 0.69
CA ASN A 130 19.11 -4.26 -0.74
C ASN A 130 17.79 -3.97 -1.46
N ASP A 131 17.84 -3.53 -2.71
CA ASP A 131 16.81 -2.99 -3.63
C ASP A 131 15.35 -3.54 -3.56
N ARG A 132 15.13 -4.64 -2.89
CA ARG A 132 13.79 -5.25 -2.73
C ARG A 132 12.95 -4.63 -1.61
N VAL A 133 13.53 -3.81 -0.78
CA VAL A 133 12.96 -3.28 0.46
C VAL A 133 12.24 -1.96 0.29
N GLY A 134 12.51 -1.21 -0.75
CA GLY A 134 11.79 0.03 -1.04
C GLY A 134 10.26 -0.09 -1.03
N ARG A 135 9.75 -1.32 -1.18
CA ARG A 135 8.31 -1.63 -1.16
C ARG A 135 7.72 -1.79 0.25
N ILE A 136 8.50 -2.26 1.21
CA ILE A 136 8.04 -2.38 2.62
C ILE A 136 8.03 -0.99 3.27
N THR A 137 9.06 -0.19 3.04
CA THR A 137 9.19 1.16 3.59
C THR A 137 8.13 2.12 3.07
N ASN A 138 7.81 2.08 1.78
CA ASN A 138 6.76 2.93 1.23
C ASN A 138 5.40 2.61 1.86
N TRP A 139 5.08 1.33 2.05
CA TRP A 139 3.83 0.93 2.66
C TRP A 139 3.69 1.42 4.12
N VAL A 140 4.75 1.34 4.91
CA VAL A 140 4.76 1.82 6.31
C VAL A 140 4.59 3.34 6.35
N LYS A 141 5.28 4.11 5.48
CA LYS A 141 5.13 5.57 5.36
C LYS A 141 3.68 5.97 5.04
N ASP A 142 3.07 5.32 4.06
CA ASP A 142 1.75 5.70 3.56
C ASP A 142 0.64 5.46 4.60
N ARG A 143 0.78 4.46 5.46
CA ARG A 143 -0.22 4.16 6.50
C ARG A 143 -0.07 5.04 7.73
N ILE A 144 1.12 5.40 8.09
CA ILE A 144 1.40 6.22 9.28
C ILE A 144 1.07 7.69 9.03
N GLY A 145 1.24 8.17 7.79
CA GLY A 145 0.89 9.54 7.41
C GLY A 145 -0.61 9.83 7.33
N ARG A 146 -1.49 8.81 7.33
CA ARG A 146 -2.95 8.97 7.17
C ARG A 146 -3.77 8.80 8.45
N SER A 147 -3.13 8.64 9.59
CA SER A 147 -3.82 8.60 10.90
C SER A 147 -3.97 10.00 11.52
N SER A 148 -4.20 11.01 10.67
CA SER A 148 -4.48 12.40 11.10
C SER A 148 -5.91 12.73 10.79
#